data_0bc0c9a842a30c649cf3c5f1a72895a1
#
_entry.id   0bc0c9a842a30c649cf3c5f1a72895a1
#
_cell.length_a   1.000
_cell.length_b   1.000
_cell.length_c   1.000
_cell.angle_alpha   90.00
_cell.angle_beta   90.00
_cell.angle_gamma   90.00
#
_symmetry.space_group_name_H-M   'P 1'
#
loop_
_entity.id
_entity.type
_entity.pdbx_description
1 polymer ?
#
loop_
_entity_poly.entity_id
_entity_poly.type
_entity_poly.pdbx_seq_one_letter_code
_entity_poly.pdbx_strand_id
1 'polypeptide(L)'
;MTQINKRRDFVKLLALAGLSLYLPAFTSDERKKQSNSKKNKEKDPVSEIEEAIKSNNVTYLKKSDEPFDELNQGFNLAAGKVPALIGLCMNTQGVSEAIMFARKEGLKVAVKSGGHSFENFSSIDDGLQINLSLMNEVKWVDQTAVSIQPSCTLREMYDALLPNNRIIPTGSCGGVGVGGITLGGGYGFFARKYGLTCDAVKEVTFVDATGEIHQVKRGEELMWALKGGGNGNFGVVTEFTFKTHPAPESFTRHRFKAYKLDKPRAKELMKTYFKYTKELPESCFAAFVLNYKTLVLLITNYGPKNEALDNMIKAFSEICDDVSIGTPKNLAESLRNYYGIEYPIYFKNASAGYYENYETIASSIDQVLDIVFRKRGLIYQINTLGGNINNPEFENESCYPHRSSPYLSELQYYWDEKKDPTALLKSFDEIQNILYENGIRKQYRNYPSLGFKDWERAYFGDSYERLQEIKKAYDPENLFDQQQTVKLKE
;
A
#
# COMPACT_ATOMS: atom_id res chain seq x y z
N MET A 1 23.76 -15.70 12.83
CA MET A 1 22.71 -15.16 13.74
C MET A 1 21.50 -14.53 13.02
N THR A 2 21.49 -14.44 11.69
CA THR A 2 20.43 -13.74 10.89
C THR A 2 19.24 -14.59 10.43
N GLN A 3 19.30 -15.93 10.56
CA GLN A 3 18.22 -16.82 10.07
C GLN A 3 17.10 -17.12 11.09
N ILE A 4 17.34 -16.93 12.38
CA ILE A 4 16.36 -17.22 13.44
C ILE A 4 15.26 -16.15 13.50
N ASN A 5 15.54 -14.92 13.08
CA ASN A 5 14.58 -13.82 13.09
C ASN A 5 13.52 -13.92 11.98
N LYS A 6 13.85 -14.47 10.79
CA LYS A 6 12.91 -14.52 9.65
C LYS A 6 11.64 -15.37 9.91
N ARG A 7 11.74 -16.50 10.63
CA ARG A 7 10.58 -17.33 11.01
C ARG A 7 9.71 -16.66 12.06
N ARG A 8 10.33 -16.00 13.03
CA ARG A 8 9.63 -15.31 14.12
C ARG A 8 8.85 -14.11 13.62
N ASP A 9 9.31 -13.48 12.55
CA ASP A 9 8.71 -12.29 11.95
C ASP A 9 7.56 -12.64 10.99
N PHE A 10 7.64 -13.74 10.24
CA PHE A 10 6.50 -14.29 9.47
C PHE A 10 5.33 -14.70 10.39
N VAL A 11 5.65 -15.32 11.54
CA VAL A 11 4.66 -15.63 12.58
C VAL A 11 4.08 -14.34 13.19
N LYS A 12 4.86 -13.26 13.29
CA LYS A 12 4.38 -11.94 13.74
C LYS A 12 3.42 -11.27 12.75
N LEU A 13 3.62 -11.39 11.43
CA LEU A 13 2.68 -10.85 10.43
C LEU A 13 1.33 -11.56 10.52
N LEU A 14 1.35 -12.87 10.65
CA LEU A 14 0.15 -13.68 10.89
C LEU A 14 -0.47 -13.39 12.28
N ALA A 15 0.34 -13.02 13.27
CA ALA A 15 -0.10 -12.57 14.59
C ALA A 15 -0.60 -11.11 14.60
N LEU A 16 -0.08 -10.25 13.73
CA LEU A 16 -0.52 -8.85 13.54
C LEU A 16 -1.83 -8.78 12.76
N ALA A 17 -2.05 -9.72 11.84
CA ALA A 17 -3.37 -9.99 11.27
C ALA A 17 -4.29 -10.76 12.25
N GLY A 18 -3.87 -10.91 13.51
CA GLY A 18 -4.63 -11.64 14.53
C GLY A 18 -4.54 -13.18 14.42
N LEU A 19 -3.62 -13.69 13.61
CA LEU A 19 -3.52 -15.10 13.26
C LEU A 19 -2.22 -15.72 13.80
N SER A 20 -2.19 -16.14 15.07
CA SER A 20 -1.25 -17.15 15.51
C SER A 20 -1.70 -18.51 14.98
N LEU A 21 -1.17 -18.92 13.83
CA LEU A 21 -1.43 -20.21 13.22
C LEU A 21 -0.21 -21.12 13.41
N TYR A 22 -0.47 -22.31 13.90
CA TYR A 22 0.47 -23.44 13.88
C TYR A 22 0.88 -23.73 12.43
N LEU A 23 2.15 -23.47 12.11
CA LEU A 23 2.80 -24.00 10.93
C LEU A 23 3.73 -25.13 11.37
N PRO A 24 3.78 -26.26 10.65
CA PRO A 24 4.71 -27.34 10.94
C PRO A 24 6.16 -26.86 10.78
N ALA A 25 7.04 -27.36 11.62
CA ALA A 25 8.46 -27.06 11.62
C ALA A 25 9.12 -27.59 10.35
N PHE A 26 9.81 -26.73 9.59
CA PHE A 26 10.68 -27.15 8.49
C PHE A 26 12.14 -26.98 8.86
N THR A 27 12.90 -28.03 8.60
CA THR A 27 14.35 -28.13 8.81
C THR A 27 15.09 -27.45 7.65
N SER A 28 16.17 -26.77 8.03
CA SER A 28 17.12 -26.15 7.09
C SER A 28 18.10 -27.21 6.62
N ASP A 29 18.10 -27.51 5.33
CA ASP A 29 19.34 -27.84 4.59
C ASP A 29 19.06 -27.84 3.08
N GLU A 30 19.98 -27.26 2.36
CA GLU A 30 20.23 -27.27 0.91
C GLU A 30 20.23 -25.89 0.25
N ARG A 31 21.39 -25.26 0.35
CA ARG A 31 21.84 -24.30 -0.66
C ARG A 31 23.22 -24.74 -1.15
N LYS A 32 23.27 -25.24 -2.39
CA LYS A 32 24.40 -25.08 -3.34
C LYS A 32 24.15 -25.98 -4.55
N LYS A 33 23.93 -25.37 -5.70
CA LYS A 33 24.34 -25.78 -7.04
C LYS A 33 23.33 -25.36 -8.09
N GLN A 34 23.70 -24.36 -8.86
CA GLN A 34 23.77 -24.47 -10.33
C GLN A 34 24.00 -23.10 -10.94
N SER A 35 25.21 -22.88 -11.39
CA SER A 35 25.51 -21.91 -12.42
C SER A 35 26.35 -22.66 -13.46
N ASN A 36 25.83 -22.75 -14.66
CA ASN A 36 26.62 -22.80 -15.91
C ASN A 36 25.67 -23.06 -17.10
N SER A 37 25.43 -22.08 -17.93
CA SER A 37 25.15 -22.29 -19.35
C SER A 37 25.62 -21.09 -20.17
N LYS A 38 26.11 -21.42 -21.35
CA LYS A 38 27.00 -20.73 -22.26
C LYS A 38 26.46 -19.43 -22.86
N LYS A 39 27.37 -18.44 -22.98
CA LYS A 39 27.21 -17.17 -23.71
C LYS A 39 27.08 -17.37 -25.22
N ASN A 40 26.03 -16.84 -25.81
CA ASN A 40 26.04 -16.36 -27.19
C ASN A 40 26.14 -14.82 -27.14
N LYS A 41 27.12 -14.30 -27.88
CA LYS A 41 27.35 -12.85 -28.00
C LYS A 41 26.42 -12.28 -29.07
N GLU A 42 25.27 -11.71 -28.67
CA GLU A 42 24.62 -10.65 -29.44
C GLU A 42 25.15 -9.30 -28.93
N LYS A 43 25.36 -8.34 -29.83
CA LYS A 43 25.86 -7.02 -29.51
C LYS A 43 24.87 -6.31 -28.61
N ASP A 44 25.31 -5.99 -27.40
CA ASP A 44 24.56 -5.24 -26.38
C ASP A 44 24.37 -3.81 -26.85
N PRO A 45 23.13 -3.32 -27.04
CA PRO A 45 22.87 -1.92 -27.42
C PRO A 45 23.38 -0.90 -26.37
N VAL A 46 23.70 -1.38 -25.19
CA VAL A 46 24.15 -0.54 -24.04
C VAL A 46 25.64 -0.18 -24.12
N SER A 47 26.45 -0.85 -24.98
CA SER A 47 27.89 -0.62 -25.07
C SER A 47 28.27 0.75 -25.67
N GLU A 48 27.36 1.46 -26.36
CA GLU A 48 27.56 2.81 -26.88
C GLU A 48 27.23 3.91 -25.83
N ILE A 49 26.62 3.54 -24.71
CA ILE A 49 26.14 4.44 -23.64
C ILE A 49 27.25 4.78 -22.64
N GLU A 50 28.33 3.99 -22.63
CA GLU A 50 29.37 4.06 -21.57
C GLU A 50 30.21 5.36 -21.56
N GLU A 51 30.23 6.15 -22.64
CA GLU A 51 31.01 7.40 -22.68
C GLU A 51 30.23 8.68 -22.30
N ALA A 52 28.90 8.63 -22.23
CA ALA A 52 28.08 9.85 -22.23
C ALA A 52 27.62 10.34 -20.86
N ILE A 53 27.70 9.57 -19.76
CA ILE A 53 27.00 9.98 -18.52
C ILE A 53 27.89 9.82 -17.29
N LYS A 54 28.74 10.80 -17.04
CA LYS A 54 29.32 11.07 -15.71
C LYS A 54 28.49 12.16 -15.04
N SER A 55 27.38 11.78 -14.39
CA SER A 55 26.64 12.67 -13.51
C SER A 55 26.97 12.33 -12.05
N ASN A 56 27.06 13.36 -11.20
CA ASN A 56 27.14 13.18 -9.74
C ASN A 56 25.74 13.05 -9.11
N ASN A 57 24.66 13.12 -9.91
CA ASN A 57 23.27 13.14 -9.45
C ASN A 57 22.53 11.80 -9.66
N VAL A 58 22.95 10.99 -10.65
CA VAL A 58 22.38 9.69 -10.97
C VAL A 58 23.47 8.70 -11.38
N THR A 59 23.35 7.45 -10.91
CA THR A 59 24.20 6.33 -11.33
C THR A 59 23.35 5.32 -12.09
N TYR A 60 23.77 4.95 -13.30
CA TYR A 60 23.09 3.93 -14.10
C TYR A 60 23.72 2.56 -13.86
N LEU A 61 22.88 1.57 -13.54
CA LEU A 61 23.30 0.20 -13.23
C LEU A 61 22.65 -0.76 -14.25
N LYS A 62 23.47 -1.67 -14.74
CA LYS A 62 23.09 -2.79 -15.62
C LYS A 62 22.89 -4.06 -14.79
N LYS A 63 22.23 -5.07 -15.36
CA LYS A 63 22.01 -6.38 -14.72
C LYS A 63 23.32 -7.09 -14.28
N SER A 64 24.46 -6.74 -14.90
CA SER A 64 25.77 -7.28 -14.51
C SER A 64 26.36 -6.67 -13.24
N ASP A 65 25.83 -5.54 -12.79
CA ASP A 65 26.37 -4.79 -11.66
C ASP A 65 25.86 -5.38 -10.33
N GLU A 66 26.72 -5.52 -9.35
CA GLU A 66 26.45 -6.23 -8.08
C GLU A 66 25.19 -5.76 -7.33
N PRO A 67 24.87 -4.45 -7.20
CA PRO A 67 23.68 -3.98 -6.49
C PRO A 67 22.39 -4.04 -7.30
N PHE A 68 22.42 -4.45 -8.59
CA PHE A 68 21.25 -4.38 -9.46
C PHE A 68 20.05 -5.19 -8.95
N ASP A 69 20.26 -6.45 -8.60
CA ASP A 69 19.19 -7.35 -8.17
C ASP A 69 18.59 -6.88 -6.84
N GLU A 70 19.41 -6.41 -5.90
CA GLU A 70 18.95 -5.86 -4.62
C GLU A 70 18.12 -4.58 -4.83
N LEU A 71 18.61 -3.67 -5.67
CA LEU A 71 17.92 -2.41 -5.99
C LEU A 71 16.63 -2.64 -6.79
N ASN A 72 16.58 -3.63 -7.69
CA ASN A 72 15.37 -3.96 -8.43
C ASN A 72 14.32 -4.65 -7.56
N GLN A 73 14.74 -5.40 -6.53
CA GLN A 73 13.82 -6.24 -5.76
C GLN A 73 12.66 -5.46 -5.15
N GLY A 74 11.42 -5.81 -5.53
CA GLY A 74 10.21 -5.34 -4.89
C GLY A 74 9.88 -6.15 -3.64
N PHE A 75 8.95 -5.66 -2.83
CA PHE A 75 8.45 -6.36 -1.64
C PHE A 75 7.68 -7.64 -1.99
N ASN A 76 6.97 -7.65 -3.14
CA ASN A 76 6.26 -8.81 -3.64
C ASN A 76 7.16 -9.69 -4.52
N LEU A 77 7.59 -10.83 -4.00
CA LEU A 77 8.41 -11.80 -4.73
C LEU A 77 7.65 -12.52 -5.87
N ALA A 78 6.31 -12.48 -5.87
CA ALA A 78 5.49 -13.11 -6.90
C ALA A 78 5.36 -12.27 -8.18
N ALA A 79 5.70 -10.97 -8.12
CA ALA A 79 5.53 -10.02 -9.22
C ALA A 79 6.89 -9.49 -9.69
N GLY A 80 7.72 -10.36 -10.26
CA GLY A 80 9.05 -10.02 -10.79
C GLY A 80 8.97 -9.27 -12.11
N LYS A 81 9.80 -8.22 -12.29
CA LYS A 81 10.11 -7.53 -13.55
C LYS A 81 11.60 -7.21 -13.59
N VAL A 82 12.17 -7.11 -14.78
CA VAL A 82 13.60 -6.84 -14.95
C VAL A 82 13.81 -5.63 -15.86
N PRO A 83 14.19 -4.47 -15.33
CA PRO A 83 14.49 -3.30 -16.14
C PRO A 83 15.77 -3.50 -16.97
N ALA A 84 15.86 -2.82 -18.11
CA ALA A 84 17.10 -2.74 -18.88
C ALA A 84 18.19 -2.00 -18.09
N LEU A 85 17.79 -0.95 -17.37
CA LEU A 85 18.67 -0.12 -16.53
C LEU A 85 17.96 0.30 -15.25
N ILE A 86 18.76 0.51 -14.19
CA ILE A 86 18.34 1.23 -12.99
C ILE A 86 19.09 2.56 -12.96
N GLY A 87 18.35 3.67 -12.90
CA GLY A 87 18.88 5.00 -12.60
C GLY A 87 18.76 5.26 -11.09
N LEU A 88 19.83 5.04 -10.34
CA LEU A 88 19.89 5.31 -8.90
C LEU A 88 20.10 6.81 -8.69
N CYS A 89 19.02 7.52 -8.36
CA CYS A 89 18.97 8.97 -8.22
C CYS A 89 19.33 9.41 -6.81
N MET A 90 20.23 10.41 -6.69
CA MET A 90 20.68 10.95 -5.40
C MET A 90 19.87 12.18 -4.97
N ASN A 91 19.24 12.88 -5.92
CA ASN A 91 18.49 14.12 -5.71
C ASN A 91 17.53 14.41 -6.88
N THR A 92 16.78 15.51 -6.78
CA THR A 92 15.80 15.93 -7.79
C THR A 92 16.43 16.12 -9.17
N GLN A 93 17.64 16.68 -9.22
CA GLN A 93 18.36 16.88 -10.48
C GLN A 93 18.70 15.53 -11.15
N GLY A 94 19.08 14.51 -10.37
CA GLY A 94 19.32 13.16 -10.88
C GLY A 94 18.07 12.51 -11.45
N VAL A 95 16.90 12.79 -10.89
CA VAL A 95 15.61 12.35 -11.45
C VAL A 95 15.33 13.03 -12.79
N SER A 96 15.55 14.35 -12.89
CA SER A 96 15.43 15.10 -14.14
C SER A 96 16.35 14.52 -15.23
N GLU A 97 17.61 14.30 -14.91
CA GLU A 97 18.60 13.71 -15.82
C GLU A 97 18.21 12.29 -16.27
N ALA A 98 17.68 11.45 -15.36
CA ALA A 98 17.21 10.10 -15.67
C ALA A 98 16.01 10.12 -16.62
N ILE A 99 15.07 11.05 -16.44
CA ILE A 99 13.92 11.24 -17.33
C ILE A 99 14.38 11.67 -18.72
N MET A 100 15.27 12.68 -18.80
CA MET A 100 15.80 13.15 -20.09
C MET A 100 16.58 12.05 -20.82
N PHE A 101 17.33 11.22 -20.07
CA PHE A 101 18.00 10.05 -20.62
C PHE A 101 17.00 9.03 -21.17
N ALA A 102 15.97 8.66 -20.41
CA ALA A 102 14.95 7.73 -20.86
C ALA A 102 14.26 8.18 -22.15
N ARG A 103 13.94 9.48 -22.25
CA ARG A 103 13.37 10.09 -23.47
C ARG A 103 14.31 9.97 -24.66
N LYS A 104 15.58 10.30 -24.47
CA LYS A 104 16.61 10.22 -25.54
C LYS A 104 16.76 8.80 -26.06
N GLU A 105 16.77 7.82 -25.17
CA GLU A 105 16.97 6.40 -25.51
C GLU A 105 15.65 5.67 -25.85
N GLY A 106 14.49 6.36 -25.83
CA GLY A 106 13.19 5.76 -26.13
C GLY A 106 12.70 4.73 -25.09
N LEU A 107 13.21 4.80 -23.86
CA LEU A 107 12.86 3.86 -22.79
C LEU A 107 11.60 4.31 -22.05
N LYS A 108 10.70 3.38 -21.77
CA LYS A 108 9.62 3.61 -20.82
C LYS A 108 10.15 3.58 -19.38
N VAL A 109 9.44 4.20 -18.45
CA VAL A 109 9.92 4.45 -17.09
C VAL A 109 8.99 3.86 -16.04
N ALA A 110 9.59 3.25 -15.02
CA ALA A 110 8.96 2.96 -13.73
C ALA A 110 9.67 3.70 -12.61
N VAL A 111 8.93 4.04 -11.53
CA VAL A 111 9.48 4.74 -10.36
C VAL A 111 9.43 3.84 -9.14
N LYS A 112 10.58 3.65 -8.50
CA LYS A 112 10.69 2.89 -7.25
C LYS A 112 11.10 3.80 -6.10
N SER A 113 10.19 3.94 -5.11
CA SER A 113 10.51 4.43 -3.77
C SER A 113 10.67 3.24 -2.81
N GLY A 114 9.74 2.96 -1.90
CA GLY A 114 9.79 1.81 -0.99
C GLY A 114 9.57 0.42 -1.64
N GLY A 115 9.17 0.33 -2.91
CA GLY A 115 9.03 -0.94 -3.63
C GLY A 115 7.87 -1.84 -3.15
N HIS A 116 6.87 -1.32 -2.46
CA HIS A 116 5.76 -2.07 -1.85
C HIS A 116 4.53 -2.27 -2.76
N SER A 117 4.62 -1.95 -4.05
CA SER A 117 3.52 -2.18 -5.00
C SER A 117 3.13 -3.66 -5.06
N PHE A 118 1.84 -3.97 -4.92
CA PHE A 118 1.35 -5.36 -4.95
C PHE A 118 1.56 -6.04 -6.31
N GLU A 119 1.46 -5.29 -7.40
CA GLU A 119 1.69 -5.76 -8.78
C GLU A 119 3.05 -5.31 -9.34
N ASN A 120 3.98 -4.90 -8.45
CA ASN A 120 5.31 -4.40 -8.79
C ASN A 120 5.33 -3.32 -9.89
N PHE A 121 4.44 -2.34 -9.79
CA PHE A 121 4.49 -1.15 -10.65
C PHE A 121 5.72 -0.26 -10.39
N SER A 122 6.54 -0.60 -9.40
CA SER A 122 7.82 0.04 -9.11
C SER A 122 8.97 -0.46 -9.97
N SER A 123 8.73 -1.44 -10.85
CA SER A 123 9.70 -1.92 -11.85
C SER A 123 9.02 -2.09 -13.22
N ILE A 124 9.81 -2.25 -14.27
CA ILE A 124 9.35 -2.36 -15.66
C ILE A 124 10.30 -3.30 -16.41
N ASP A 125 9.76 -4.14 -17.29
CA ASP A 125 10.59 -4.95 -18.17
C ASP A 125 11.17 -4.09 -19.30
N ASP A 126 12.43 -4.30 -19.64
CA ASP A 126 13.16 -3.65 -20.74
C ASP A 126 13.15 -2.11 -20.75
N GLY A 127 12.76 -1.47 -19.64
CA GLY A 127 12.73 -0.01 -19.48
C GLY A 127 13.75 0.51 -18.48
N LEU A 128 13.61 1.78 -18.10
CA LEU A 128 14.40 2.42 -17.04
C LEU A 128 13.61 2.41 -15.72
N GLN A 129 14.17 1.81 -14.66
CA GLN A 129 13.69 2.01 -13.30
C GLN A 129 14.38 3.26 -12.69
N ILE A 130 13.64 4.34 -12.46
CA ILE A 130 14.09 5.46 -11.63
C ILE A 130 13.99 5.02 -10.18
N ASN A 131 15.14 4.81 -9.55
CA ASN A 131 15.26 4.30 -8.18
C ASN A 131 15.58 5.45 -7.22
N LEU A 132 14.68 5.68 -6.26
CA LEU A 132 14.75 6.78 -5.31
C LEU A 132 15.25 6.35 -3.92
N SER A 133 15.82 5.14 -3.78
CA SER A 133 16.17 4.56 -2.47
C SER A 133 17.14 5.41 -1.64
N LEU A 134 17.93 6.29 -2.27
CA LEU A 134 18.82 7.25 -1.59
C LEU A 134 18.09 8.54 -1.16
N MET A 135 16.84 8.74 -1.53
CA MET A 135 16.04 9.93 -1.24
C MET A 135 15.07 9.63 -0.10
N ASN A 136 15.57 9.56 1.13
CA ASN A 136 14.81 9.17 2.33
C ASN A 136 14.92 10.17 3.50
N GLU A 137 15.41 11.38 3.27
CA GLU A 137 15.54 12.41 4.30
C GLU A 137 14.21 12.87 4.87
N VAL A 138 14.23 13.24 6.17
CA VAL A 138 13.14 13.91 6.89
C VAL A 138 13.69 15.21 7.49
N LYS A 139 13.12 16.35 7.11
CA LYS A 139 13.55 17.68 7.56
C LYS A 139 12.37 18.50 8.10
N TRP A 140 12.47 19.03 9.30
CA TRP A 140 11.46 19.97 9.81
C TRP A 140 11.53 21.29 9.06
N VAL A 141 10.37 21.73 8.55
CA VAL A 141 10.19 23.05 7.91
C VAL A 141 9.83 24.09 8.99
N ASP A 142 8.90 23.72 9.88
CA ASP A 142 8.49 24.47 11.07
C ASP A 142 7.96 23.51 12.14
N GLN A 143 7.36 24.04 13.23
CA GLN A 143 6.80 23.23 14.32
C GLN A 143 5.64 22.31 13.91
N THR A 144 5.03 22.55 12.73
CA THR A 144 3.81 21.87 12.27
C THR A 144 3.93 21.28 10.88
N ALA A 145 5.05 21.52 10.20
CA ALA A 145 5.31 21.05 8.86
C ALA A 145 6.67 20.37 8.75
N VAL A 146 6.72 19.31 7.96
CA VAL A 146 7.91 18.50 7.71
C VAL A 146 8.05 18.21 6.22
N SER A 147 9.27 18.34 5.69
CA SER A 147 9.66 17.85 4.37
C SER A 147 10.14 16.40 4.48
N ILE A 148 9.64 15.53 3.60
CA ILE A 148 9.98 14.11 3.57
C ILE A 148 10.22 13.68 2.13
N GLN A 149 11.34 13.02 1.90
CA GLN A 149 11.66 12.41 0.60
C GLN A 149 10.94 11.08 0.40
N PRO A 150 10.63 10.67 -0.86
CA PRO A 150 9.66 9.62 -1.18
C PRO A 150 10.04 8.22 -0.70
N SER A 151 11.33 7.92 -0.54
CA SER A 151 11.77 6.58 -0.09
C SER A 151 11.93 6.46 1.43
N CYS A 152 11.71 7.55 2.19
CA CYS A 152 11.55 7.46 3.63
C CYS A 152 10.45 6.44 3.94
N THR A 153 10.77 5.46 4.76
CA THR A 153 9.80 4.44 5.20
C THR A 153 8.88 4.98 6.29
N LEU A 154 7.70 4.38 6.45
CA LEU A 154 6.77 4.78 7.52
C LEU A 154 7.38 4.63 8.91
N ARG A 155 8.27 3.65 9.11
CA ARG A 155 9.05 3.51 10.35
C ARG A 155 9.94 4.72 10.57
N GLU A 156 10.80 5.06 9.60
CA GLU A 156 11.71 6.20 9.67
C GLU A 156 10.96 7.51 9.90
N MET A 157 9.82 7.69 9.20
CA MET A 157 8.94 8.83 9.39
C MET A 157 8.42 8.92 10.84
N TYR A 158 7.88 7.83 11.42
CA TYR A 158 7.41 7.84 12.79
C TYR A 158 8.54 8.02 13.81
N ASP A 159 9.71 7.42 13.57
CA ASP A 159 10.89 7.59 14.42
C ASP A 159 11.39 9.06 14.43
N ALA A 160 11.19 9.80 13.32
CA ALA A 160 11.51 11.24 13.24
C ALA A 160 10.42 12.15 13.85
N LEU A 161 9.14 11.79 13.76
CA LEU A 161 8.03 12.66 14.17
C LEU A 161 7.64 12.49 15.64
N LEU A 162 7.61 11.27 16.16
CA LEU A 162 7.12 10.96 17.51
C LEU A 162 7.91 11.64 18.63
N PRO A 163 9.26 11.81 18.55
CA PRO A 163 10.00 12.57 19.55
C PRO A 163 9.55 14.04 19.70
N ASN A 164 8.91 14.60 18.66
CA ASN A 164 8.35 15.93 18.65
C ASN A 164 6.83 15.94 18.95
N ASN A 165 6.27 14.83 19.44
CA ASN A 165 4.83 14.64 19.67
C ASN A 165 3.98 14.92 18.43
N ARG A 166 4.46 14.54 17.23
CA ARG A 166 3.77 14.76 15.97
C ARG A 166 3.56 13.45 15.23
N ILE A 167 2.51 13.42 14.39
CA ILE A 167 2.20 12.32 13.46
C ILE A 167 1.72 12.87 12.10
N ILE A 168 1.78 12.02 11.10
CA ILE A 168 1.06 12.14 9.82
C ILE A 168 0.13 10.93 9.72
N PRO A 169 -1.16 11.08 9.34
CA PRO A 169 -2.05 9.94 9.13
C PRO A 169 -1.52 9.11 7.95
N THR A 170 -1.23 7.82 8.20
CA THR A 170 -0.72 6.92 7.16
C THR A 170 -0.95 5.45 7.52
N GLY A 171 -0.51 4.53 6.65
CA GLY A 171 -0.58 3.10 6.87
C GLY A 171 0.25 2.62 8.07
N SER A 172 0.17 1.32 8.36
CA SER A 172 0.81 0.71 9.54
C SER A 172 2.07 -0.09 9.24
N CYS A 173 2.31 -0.51 7.98
CA CYS A 173 3.46 -1.33 7.63
C CYS A 173 4.75 -0.50 7.60
N GLY A 174 5.70 -0.80 8.50
CA GLY A 174 6.92 0.00 8.70
C GLY A 174 7.82 0.15 7.48
N GLY A 175 7.89 -0.86 6.60
CA GLY A 175 8.74 -0.86 5.40
C GLY A 175 8.15 -0.13 4.19
N VAL A 176 6.90 0.32 4.23
CA VAL A 176 6.27 1.04 3.12
C VAL A 176 6.89 2.43 2.95
N GLY A 177 7.28 2.80 1.73
CA GLY A 177 7.78 4.14 1.41
C GLY A 177 6.67 5.18 1.35
N VAL A 178 6.95 6.37 1.89
CA VAL A 178 6.02 7.50 1.95
C VAL A 178 5.49 7.91 0.57
N GLY A 179 6.33 7.83 -0.49
CA GLY A 179 5.96 8.29 -1.82
C GLY A 179 4.74 7.58 -2.39
N GLY A 180 4.82 6.26 -2.56
CA GLY A 180 3.74 5.48 -3.20
C GLY A 180 2.44 5.52 -2.42
N ILE A 181 2.48 5.37 -1.09
CA ILE A 181 1.26 5.37 -0.27
C ILE A 181 0.55 6.72 -0.33
N THR A 182 1.29 7.84 -0.29
CA THR A 182 0.74 9.19 -0.36
C THR A 182 0.05 9.45 -1.69
N LEU A 183 0.72 9.12 -2.79
CA LEU A 183 0.23 9.42 -4.14
C LEU A 183 -1.04 8.63 -4.51
N GLY A 184 -1.34 7.51 -3.85
CA GLY A 184 -2.57 6.75 -4.04
C GLY A 184 -3.60 6.94 -2.92
N GLY A 185 -3.41 7.92 -2.04
CA GLY A 185 -4.32 8.23 -0.92
C GLY A 185 -3.67 7.99 0.44
N GLY A 186 -3.57 6.74 0.85
CA GLY A 186 -2.97 6.32 2.13
C GLY A 186 -3.90 6.42 3.32
N TYR A 187 -4.31 5.28 3.89
CA TYR A 187 -5.13 5.21 5.09
C TYR A 187 -4.47 4.37 6.19
N GLY A 188 -4.94 4.56 7.41
CA GLY A 188 -4.50 3.80 8.57
C GLY A 188 -5.23 4.23 9.84
N PHE A 189 -4.64 3.96 11.01
CA PHE A 189 -5.28 4.18 12.32
C PHE A 189 -5.78 5.60 12.56
N PHE A 190 -5.10 6.61 12.01
CA PHE A 190 -5.37 8.01 12.26
C PHE A 190 -6.21 8.66 11.16
N ALA A 191 -6.46 7.95 10.05
CA ALA A 191 -7.11 8.54 8.87
C ALA A 191 -8.55 8.99 9.14
N ARG A 192 -9.31 8.27 9.98
CA ARG A 192 -10.68 8.66 10.35
C ARG A 192 -10.76 10.02 11.04
N LYS A 193 -9.71 10.42 11.76
CA LYS A 193 -9.66 11.71 12.45
C LYS A 193 -8.98 12.81 11.65
N TYR A 194 -7.97 12.47 10.84
CA TYR A 194 -7.12 13.49 10.23
C TYR A 194 -7.16 13.49 8.70
N GLY A 195 -7.93 12.60 8.06
CA GLY A 195 -7.94 12.40 6.61
C GLY A 195 -6.90 11.37 6.15
N LEU A 196 -6.79 11.19 4.85
CA LEU A 196 -5.80 10.32 4.21
C LEU A 196 -4.39 10.93 4.29
N THR A 197 -3.36 10.13 3.99
CA THR A 197 -1.97 10.64 3.94
C THR A 197 -1.84 11.79 2.94
N CYS A 198 -2.48 11.66 1.77
CA CYS A 198 -2.45 12.70 0.72
C CYS A 198 -3.11 14.02 1.16
N ASP A 199 -4.07 13.99 2.10
CA ASP A 199 -4.74 15.20 2.60
C ASP A 199 -3.81 16.07 3.46
N ALA A 200 -2.79 15.46 4.05
CA ALA A 200 -1.77 16.15 4.82
C ALA A 200 -0.72 16.88 3.93
N VAL A 201 -0.68 16.61 2.62
CA VAL A 201 0.29 17.23 1.69
C VAL A 201 -0.05 18.71 1.46
N LYS A 202 0.94 19.59 1.66
CA LYS A 202 0.88 21.04 1.41
C LYS A 202 1.54 21.43 0.08
N GLU A 203 2.70 20.83 -0.18
CA GLU A 203 3.54 21.15 -1.34
C GLU A 203 4.35 19.92 -1.74
N VAL A 204 4.70 19.81 -3.01
CA VAL A 204 5.64 18.80 -3.52
C VAL A 204 6.64 19.40 -4.50
N THR A 205 7.86 18.83 -4.53
CA THR A 205 8.77 18.99 -5.64
C THR A 205 8.52 17.85 -6.62
N PHE A 206 8.21 18.18 -7.86
CA PHE A 206 7.79 17.26 -8.90
C PHE A 206 8.64 17.41 -10.15
N VAL A 207 9.02 16.30 -10.79
CA VAL A 207 9.71 16.28 -12.08
C VAL A 207 8.77 15.64 -13.10
N ASP A 208 8.41 16.39 -14.14
CA ASP A 208 7.53 15.90 -15.19
C ASP A 208 8.24 15.02 -16.23
N ALA A 209 7.49 14.50 -17.21
CA ALA A 209 8.06 13.62 -18.23
C ALA A 209 9.01 14.34 -19.22
N THR A 210 9.12 15.66 -19.17
CA THR A 210 10.13 16.42 -19.95
C THR A 210 11.44 16.59 -19.21
N GLY A 211 11.46 16.29 -17.90
CA GLY A 211 12.57 16.56 -16.98
C GLY A 211 12.49 17.94 -16.33
N GLU A 212 11.42 18.71 -16.54
CA GLU A 212 11.21 20.01 -15.88
C GLU A 212 10.85 19.81 -14.41
N ILE A 213 11.42 20.66 -13.53
CA ILE A 213 11.22 20.61 -12.09
C ILE A 213 10.18 21.66 -11.69
N HIS A 214 9.12 21.21 -11.02
CA HIS A 214 8.01 22.05 -10.58
C HIS A 214 7.89 22.05 -9.05
N GLN A 215 7.54 23.22 -8.48
CA GLN A 215 7.07 23.35 -7.11
C GLN A 215 5.55 23.44 -7.14
N VAL A 216 4.87 22.38 -6.70
CA VAL A 216 3.40 22.25 -6.81
C VAL A 216 2.76 22.41 -5.45
N LYS A 217 1.83 23.35 -5.33
CA LYS A 217 1.18 23.73 -4.07
C LYS A 217 -0.28 23.28 -4.00
N ARG A 218 -0.79 23.24 -2.78
CA ARG A 218 -2.21 23.03 -2.52
C ARG A 218 -3.07 24.02 -3.33
N GLY A 219 -4.11 23.50 -3.98
CA GLY A 219 -5.00 24.27 -4.84
C GLY A 219 -4.64 24.23 -6.33
N GLU A 220 -3.46 23.77 -6.70
CA GLU A 220 -3.08 23.58 -8.10
C GLU A 220 -3.65 22.28 -8.66
N GLU A 221 -3.92 22.24 -9.96
CA GLU A 221 -4.55 21.11 -10.63
C GLU A 221 -3.71 19.83 -10.57
N LEU A 222 -2.39 19.97 -10.76
CA LEU A 222 -1.49 18.84 -10.61
C LEU A 222 -1.50 18.29 -9.17
N MET A 223 -1.57 19.16 -8.14
CA MET A 223 -1.69 18.69 -6.76
C MET A 223 -2.97 17.89 -6.55
N TRP A 224 -4.10 18.30 -7.13
CA TRP A 224 -5.33 17.54 -7.10
C TRP A 224 -5.15 16.13 -7.66
N ALA A 225 -4.47 16.00 -8.81
CA ALA A 225 -4.19 14.70 -9.44
C ALA A 225 -3.20 13.84 -8.63
N LEU A 226 -2.18 14.45 -8.02
CA LEU A 226 -1.19 13.76 -7.19
C LEU A 226 -1.81 13.18 -5.90
N LYS A 227 -2.89 13.76 -5.40
CA LYS A 227 -3.64 13.28 -4.24
C LYS A 227 -4.62 12.17 -4.61
N GLY A 228 -4.13 10.95 -4.83
CA GLY A 228 -4.93 9.76 -5.12
C GLY A 228 -4.66 9.13 -6.49
N GLY A 229 -4.17 9.90 -7.47
CA GLY A 229 -3.88 9.42 -8.84
C GLY A 229 -2.42 9.53 -9.25
N GLY A 230 -1.51 9.89 -8.32
CA GLY A 230 -0.13 10.24 -8.65
C GLY A 230 0.87 9.09 -8.81
N ASN A 231 0.50 7.83 -8.49
CA ASN A 231 1.44 6.70 -8.49
C ASN A 231 1.97 6.37 -9.90
N GLY A 232 3.08 7.02 -10.31
CA GLY A 232 3.76 6.74 -11.58
C GLY A 232 2.94 7.06 -12.83
N ASN A 233 2.04 8.06 -12.75
CA ASN A 233 1.16 8.42 -13.86
C ASN A 233 1.65 9.64 -14.67
N PHE A 234 2.23 10.64 -14.00
CA PHE A 234 2.47 11.96 -14.60
C PHE A 234 3.93 12.38 -14.58
N GLY A 235 4.72 11.80 -13.70
CA GLY A 235 6.10 12.16 -13.40
C GLY A 235 6.53 11.62 -12.04
N VAL A 236 7.53 12.23 -11.42
CA VAL A 236 8.18 11.79 -10.19
C VAL A 236 8.12 12.87 -9.12
N VAL A 237 7.49 12.56 -7.97
CA VAL A 237 7.62 13.40 -6.77
C VAL A 237 8.91 13.07 -6.06
N THR A 238 9.74 14.08 -5.83
CA THR A 238 11.05 13.96 -5.20
C THR A 238 11.10 14.46 -3.76
N GLU A 239 10.10 15.25 -3.36
CA GLU A 239 9.94 15.76 -1.99
C GLU A 239 8.48 16.09 -1.72
N PHE A 240 8.01 15.82 -0.50
CA PHE A 240 6.69 16.19 0.01
C PHE A 240 6.85 17.09 1.22
N THR A 241 6.12 18.20 1.28
CA THR A 241 5.91 18.96 2.50
C THR A 241 4.56 18.59 3.10
N PHE A 242 4.55 18.00 4.29
CA PHE A 242 3.36 17.59 5.02
C PHE A 242 3.03 18.53 6.17
N LYS A 243 1.72 18.75 6.37
CA LYS A 243 1.19 19.20 7.66
C LYS A 243 1.22 18.03 8.62
N THR A 244 1.73 18.24 9.83
CA THR A 244 1.70 17.25 10.91
C THR A 244 0.56 17.53 11.88
N HIS A 245 0.16 16.52 12.65
CA HIS A 245 -0.86 16.60 13.69
C HIS A 245 -0.26 16.25 15.06
N PRO A 246 -0.87 16.70 16.18
CA PRO A 246 -0.46 16.25 17.51
C PRO A 246 -0.56 14.73 17.62
N ALA A 247 0.49 14.08 18.12
CA ALA A 247 0.47 12.65 18.39
C ALA A 247 -0.46 12.35 19.58
N PRO A 248 -1.27 11.30 19.54
CA PRO A 248 -2.01 10.82 20.69
C PRO A 248 -1.06 10.42 21.84
N GLU A 249 -1.46 10.67 23.07
CA GLU A 249 -0.67 10.28 24.25
C GLU A 249 -0.61 8.76 24.43
N SER A 250 -1.67 8.06 24.05
CA SER A 250 -1.77 6.62 24.22
C SER A 250 -2.51 5.96 23.07
N PHE A 251 -2.33 4.64 22.98
CA PHE A 251 -2.97 3.77 22.00
C PHE A 251 -3.40 2.48 22.67
N THR A 252 -4.67 2.13 22.51
CA THR A 252 -5.27 0.91 23.08
C THR A 252 -5.64 -0.04 21.96
N ARG A 253 -5.41 -1.34 22.16
CA ARG A 253 -5.80 -2.40 21.23
C ARG A 253 -6.66 -3.45 21.94
N HIS A 254 -7.87 -3.65 21.48
CA HIS A 254 -8.74 -4.75 21.87
C HIS A 254 -8.72 -5.81 20.77
N ARG A 255 -8.77 -7.10 21.13
CA ARG A 255 -8.80 -8.21 20.20
C ARG A 255 -9.83 -9.23 20.62
N PHE A 256 -10.65 -9.66 19.68
CA PHE A 256 -11.66 -10.69 19.85
C PHE A 256 -11.43 -11.78 18.81
N LYS A 257 -11.63 -13.04 19.17
CA LYS A 257 -11.56 -14.17 18.25
C LYS A 257 -12.79 -15.05 18.35
N ALA A 258 -13.26 -15.52 17.20
CA ALA A 258 -14.27 -16.55 17.12
C ALA A 258 -13.78 -17.70 16.25
N TYR A 259 -13.97 -18.93 16.71
CA TYR A 259 -13.44 -20.14 16.09
C TYR A 259 -14.53 -21.04 15.54
N LYS A 260 -14.15 -21.98 14.67
CA LYS A 260 -15.04 -23.02 14.11
C LYS A 260 -16.32 -22.43 13.52
N LEU A 261 -16.22 -21.28 12.86
CA LEU A 261 -17.36 -20.57 12.29
C LEU A 261 -18.08 -21.43 11.23
N ASP A 262 -19.39 -21.38 11.27
CA ASP A 262 -20.28 -21.67 10.15
C ASP A 262 -20.78 -20.35 9.50
N LYS A 263 -21.50 -20.44 8.39
CA LYS A 263 -21.98 -19.24 7.68
C LYS A 263 -22.96 -18.40 8.52
N PRO A 264 -23.97 -18.98 9.22
CA PRO A 264 -24.86 -18.19 10.08
C PRO A 264 -24.11 -17.36 11.10
N ARG A 265 -23.19 -17.98 11.86
CA ARG A 265 -22.39 -17.29 12.90
C ARG A 265 -21.45 -16.24 12.30
N ALA A 266 -20.81 -16.52 11.15
CA ALA A 266 -19.96 -15.55 10.48
C ALA A 266 -20.74 -14.31 10.02
N LYS A 267 -21.95 -14.50 9.48
CA LYS A 267 -22.83 -13.40 9.08
C LYS A 267 -23.35 -12.60 10.27
N GLU A 268 -23.67 -13.25 11.38
CA GLU A 268 -24.07 -12.58 12.63
C GLU A 268 -22.95 -11.68 13.15
N LEU A 269 -21.72 -12.20 13.25
CA LEU A 269 -20.54 -11.44 13.65
C LEU A 269 -20.28 -10.26 12.71
N MET A 270 -20.45 -10.46 11.40
CA MET A 270 -20.30 -9.41 10.40
C MET A 270 -21.38 -8.32 10.52
N LYS A 271 -22.65 -8.70 10.70
CA LYS A 271 -23.73 -7.73 10.94
C LYS A 271 -23.48 -6.94 12.23
N THR A 272 -23.04 -7.62 13.28
CA THR A 272 -22.65 -6.99 14.56
C THR A 272 -21.50 -6.00 14.34
N TYR A 273 -20.49 -6.36 13.53
CA TYR A 273 -19.39 -5.45 13.17
C TYR A 273 -19.91 -4.17 12.49
N PHE A 274 -20.70 -4.27 11.43
CA PHE A 274 -21.25 -3.11 10.74
C PHE A 274 -22.15 -2.25 11.64
N LYS A 275 -22.97 -2.89 12.49
CA LYS A 275 -23.86 -2.20 13.42
C LYS A 275 -23.09 -1.28 14.38
N TYR A 276 -22.07 -1.81 15.04
CA TYR A 276 -21.36 -1.06 16.08
C TYR A 276 -20.26 -0.15 15.54
N THR A 277 -19.60 -0.51 14.45
CA THR A 277 -18.54 0.34 13.86
C THR A 277 -19.07 1.62 13.27
N LYS A 278 -20.34 1.68 12.88
CA LYS A 278 -21.01 2.90 12.39
C LYS A 278 -20.99 4.02 13.42
N GLU A 279 -21.12 3.69 14.71
CA GLU A 279 -21.22 4.64 15.82
C GLU A 279 -19.85 4.94 16.46
N LEU A 280 -18.76 4.26 16.02
CA LEU A 280 -17.43 4.46 16.61
C LEU A 280 -16.91 5.87 16.37
N PRO A 281 -16.30 6.50 17.38
CA PRO A 281 -15.65 7.80 17.24
C PRO A 281 -14.48 7.74 16.25
N GLU A 282 -14.10 8.87 15.69
CA GLU A 282 -13.00 8.97 14.70
C GLU A 282 -11.65 8.54 15.27
N SER A 283 -11.48 8.57 16.60
CA SER A 283 -10.29 8.03 17.27
C SER A 283 -10.20 6.51 17.30
N CYS A 284 -11.22 5.81 16.79
CA CYS A 284 -11.24 4.36 16.70
C CYS A 284 -11.03 3.88 15.27
N PHE A 285 -10.32 2.77 15.14
CA PHE A 285 -10.23 1.99 13.89
C PHE A 285 -10.54 0.54 14.23
N ALA A 286 -11.32 -0.13 13.38
CA ALA A 286 -11.66 -1.53 13.55
C ALA A 286 -11.39 -2.32 12.26
N ALA A 287 -10.90 -3.54 12.42
CA ALA A 287 -10.65 -4.48 11.34
C ALA A 287 -11.29 -5.84 11.64
N PHE A 288 -12.18 -6.28 10.76
CA PHE A 288 -12.79 -7.61 10.74
C PHE A 288 -11.95 -8.51 9.83
N VAL A 289 -11.23 -9.48 10.39
CA VAL A 289 -10.27 -10.32 9.68
C VAL A 289 -10.71 -11.77 9.72
N LEU A 290 -11.18 -12.29 8.60
CA LEU A 290 -11.66 -13.66 8.47
C LEU A 290 -10.65 -14.51 7.69
N ASN A 291 -10.17 -15.60 8.30
CA ASN A 291 -9.33 -16.59 7.64
C ASN A 291 -9.86 -18.00 7.91
N TYR A 292 -10.29 -18.68 6.86
CA TYR A 292 -10.98 -19.96 7.03
C TYR A 292 -12.16 -19.80 7.99
N LYS A 293 -12.29 -20.66 8.98
CA LYS A 293 -13.36 -20.64 10.00
C LYS A 293 -12.94 -19.92 11.29
N THR A 294 -12.10 -18.90 11.18
CA THR A 294 -11.63 -18.10 12.30
C THR A 294 -11.77 -16.63 12.00
N LEU A 295 -12.49 -15.92 12.86
CA LEU A 295 -12.51 -14.47 12.89
C LEU A 295 -11.50 -13.94 13.89
N VAL A 296 -10.80 -12.88 13.52
CA VAL A 296 -10.13 -11.97 14.44
C VAL A 296 -10.69 -10.57 14.22
N LEU A 297 -11.29 -10.00 15.25
CA LEU A 297 -11.67 -8.59 15.27
C LEU A 297 -10.60 -7.82 16.06
N LEU A 298 -10.06 -6.80 15.45
CA LEU A 298 -9.15 -5.83 16.07
C LEU A 298 -9.86 -4.50 16.19
N ILE A 299 -9.82 -3.89 17.37
CA ILE A 299 -10.30 -2.54 17.60
C ILE A 299 -9.17 -1.76 18.24
N THR A 300 -8.83 -0.60 17.65
CA THR A 300 -7.85 0.32 18.23
C THR A 300 -8.51 1.62 18.59
N ASN A 301 -8.09 2.23 19.70
CA ASN A 301 -8.55 3.53 20.13
C ASN A 301 -7.38 4.34 20.69
N TYR A 302 -7.36 5.63 20.34
CA TYR A 302 -6.39 6.60 20.88
C TYR A 302 -7.06 7.88 21.44
N GLY A 303 -8.38 7.84 21.58
CA GLY A 303 -9.19 8.90 22.17
C GLY A 303 -9.66 8.55 23.59
N PRO A 304 -10.47 9.42 24.19
CA PRO A 304 -11.08 9.16 25.49
C PRO A 304 -12.04 7.95 25.46
N LYS A 305 -12.43 7.49 26.65
CA LYS A 305 -13.51 6.50 26.80
C LYS A 305 -14.77 7.02 26.13
N ASN A 306 -15.48 6.12 25.45
CA ASN A 306 -16.66 6.45 24.67
C ASN A 306 -17.68 5.29 24.76
N GLU A 307 -18.93 5.62 24.98
CA GLU A 307 -20.03 4.66 25.15
C GLU A 307 -20.20 3.74 23.94
N ALA A 308 -20.02 4.26 22.70
CA ALA A 308 -20.14 3.44 21.49
C ALA A 308 -19.04 2.35 21.42
N LEU A 309 -17.80 2.70 21.84
CA LEU A 309 -16.72 1.73 21.95
C LEU A 309 -17.00 0.69 23.04
N ASP A 310 -17.47 1.12 24.22
CA ASP A 310 -17.79 0.20 25.33
C ASP A 310 -18.93 -0.75 24.95
N ASN A 311 -19.95 -0.26 24.24
CA ASN A 311 -21.05 -1.08 23.72
C ASN A 311 -20.55 -2.11 22.69
N MET A 312 -19.63 -1.74 21.78
CA MET A 312 -19.03 -2.66 20.82
C MET A 312 -18.18 -3.73 21.53
N ILE A 313 -17.35 -3.33 22.50
CA ILE A 313 -16.53 -4.24 23.32
C ILE A 313 -17.43 -5.24 24.02
N LYS A 314 -18.49 -4.78 24.69
CA LYS A 314 -19.46 -5.65 25.39
C LYS A 314 -20.10 -6.64 24.42
N ALA A 315 -20.63 -6.16 23.30
CA ALA A 315 -21.30 -7.02 22.32
C ALA A 315 -20.39 -8.14 21.81
N PHE A 316 -19.13 -7.81 21.46
CA PHE A 316 -18.18 -8.83 20.99
C PHE A 316 -17.63 -9.72 22.10
N SER A 317 -17.58 -9.25 23.34
CA SER A 317 -17.23 -10.09 24.50
C SER A 317 -18.25 -11.19 24.78
N GLU A 318 -19.53 -10.95 24.44
CA GLU A 318 -20.61 -11.91 24.64
C GLU A 318 -20.66 -13.01 23.54
N ILE A 319 -20.19 -12.70 22.32
CA ILE A 319 -20.35 -13.59 21.16
C ILE A 319 -19.03 -14.21 20.63
N CYS A 320 -17.87 -13.76 21.14
CA CYS A 320 -16.56 -14.28 20.76
C CYS A 320 -16.02 -15.30 21.79
N ASP A 321 -15.15 -16.20 21.30
CA ASP A 321 -14.61 -17.30 22.11
C ASP A 321 -13.35 -16.91 22.91
N ASP A 322 -12.58 -15.90 22.43
CA ASP A 322 -11.35 -15.39 23.07
C ASP A 322 -11.41 -13.87 23.05
N VAL A 323 -11.30 -13.27 24.21
CA VAL A 323 -11.44 -11.83 24.42
C VAL A 323 -10.20 -11.29 25.11
N SER A 324 -9.55 -10.29 24.50
CA SER A 324 -8.41 -9.59 25.06
C SER A 324 -8.70 -8.09 25.08
N ILE A 325 -9.08 -7.57 26.22
CA ILE A 325 -9.33 -6.16 26.44
C ILE A 325 -7.99 -5.48 26.74
N GLY A 326 -7.60 -4.54 25.87
CA GLY A 326 -6.34 -3.80 26.01
C GLY A 326 -6.42 -2.67 27.04
N THR A 327 -5.26 -2.25 27.48
CA THR A 327 -5.06 -1.04 28.27
C THR A 327 -4.28 0.00 27.45
N PRO A 328 -4.40 1.30 27.75
CA PRO A 328 -3.61 2.34 27.08
C PRO A 328 -2.11 2.07 27.21
N LYS A 329 -1.39 2.19 26.11
CA LYS A 329 0.07 2.02 26.03
C LYS A 329 0.69 3.20 25.30
N ASN A 330 1.99 3.37 25.45
CA ASN A 330 2.76 4.35 24.67
C ASN A 330 2.53 4.16 23.16
N LEU A 331 2.31 5.26 22.45
CA LEU A 331 2.00 5.24 21.02
C LEU A 331 3.14 4.61 20.19
N ALA A 332 4.39 5.01 20.42
CA ALA A 332 5.53 4.51 19.66
C ALA A 332 5.71 2.99 19.81
N GLU A 333 5.59 2.48 21.06
CA GLU A 333 5.61 1.03 21.33
C GLU A 333 4.46 0.31 20.61
N SER A 334 3.27 0.90 20.65
CA SER A 334 2.07 0.33 20.05
C SER A 334 2.18 0.25 18.53
N LEU A 335 2.66 1.30 17.86
CA LEU A 335 2.83 1.32 16.40
C LEU A 335 3.85 0.28 15.92
N ARG A 336 4.96 0.09 16.65
CA ARG A 336 5.97 -0.94 16.32
C ARG A 336 5.38 -2.35 16.23
N ASN A 337 4.33 -2.65 16.99
CA ASN A 337 3.63 -3.94 16.89
C ASN A 337 2.88 -4.14 15.57
N TYR A 338 2.70 -3.08 14.77
CA TYR A 338 2.00 -3.11 13.48
C TYR A 338 2.93 -2.94 12.27
N TYR A 339 4.24 -2.72 12.46
CA TYR A 339 5.18 -2.54 11.35
C TYR A 339 5.28 -3.74 10.41
N GLY A 340 4.90 -4.93 10.90
CA GLY A 340 4.83 -6.13 10.06
C GLY A 340 6.20 -6.69 9.69
N ILE A 341 6.23 -7.36 8.54
CA ILE A 341 7.45 -7.91 7.90
C ILE A 341 8.07 -6.83 7.04
N GLU A 342 9.40 -6.71 7.06
CA GLU A 342 10.15 -5.71 6.31
C GLU A 342 11.10 -6.32 5.26
N TYR A 343 11.02 -7.63 5.09
CA TYR A 343 11.73 -8.32 4.00
C TYR A 343 10.74 -8.83 2.95
N PRO A 344 11.15 -8.96 1.68
CA PRO A 344 10.29 -9.41 0.60
C PRO A 344 9.68 -10.79 0.84
N ILE A 345 8.42 -10.96 0.45
CA ILE A 345 7.63 -12.19 0.61
C ILE A 345 6.78 -12.47 -0.63
N TYR A 346 6.37 -13.72 -0.81
CA TYR A 346 5.38 -14.09 -1.82
C TYR A 346 3.98 -13.79 -1.31
N PHE A 347 3.22 -12.99 -2.06
CA PHE A 347 1.83 -12.72 -1.73
C PHE A 347 1.00 -12.30 -2.95
N LYS A 348 -0.32 -12.42 -2.81
CA LYS A 348 -1.34 -11.80 -3.66
C LYS A 348 -2.32 -11.11 -2.74
N ASN A 349 -2.34 -9.80 -2.78
CA ASN A 349 -3.31 -8.97 -2.08
C ASN A 349 -3.98 -8.05 -3.11
N ALA A 350 -5.24 -7.73 -2.88
CA ALA A 350 -5.96 -6.76 -3.68
C ALA A 350 -7.14 -6.16 -2.88
N SER A 351 -7.61 -5.00 -3.31
CA SER A 351 -8.88 -4.46 -2.84
C SER A 351 -10.01 -5.45 -3.13
N ALA A 352 -10.92 -5.62 -2.17
CA ALA A 352 -12.15 -6.39 -2.31
C ALA A 352 -13.38 -5.46 -2.31
N GLY A 353 -13.16 -4.18 -2.55
CA GLY A 353 -14.15 -3.15 -2.73
C GLY A 353 -14.42 -2.28 -1.51
N TYR A 354 -15.19 -1.23 -1.76
CA TYR A 354 -15.71 -0.31 -0.76
C TYR A 354 -17.16 -0.67 -0.44
N TYR A 355 -17.53 -0.59 0.84
CA TYR A 355 -18.88 -0.90 1.31
C TYR A 355 -19.49 0.27 2.07
N GLU A 356 -20.80 0.44 1.91
CA GLU A 356 -21.58 1.42 2.68
C GLU A 356 -22.07 0.81 4.01
N ASN A 357 -22.41 -0.46 3.98
CA ASN A 357 -22.94 -1.21 5.12
C ASN A 357 -22.96 -2.71 4.80
N TYR A 358 -23.55 -3.53 5.66
CA TYR A 358 -23.70 -4.98 5.43
C TYR A 358 -24.50 -5.30 4.15
N GLU A 359 -25.52 -4.50 3.81
CA GLU A 359 -26.38 -4.77 2.66
C GLU A 359 -25.61 -4.70 1.33
N THR A 360 -24.51 -3.93 1.28
CA THR A 360 -23.62 -3.88 0.09
C THR A 360 -23.11 -5.26 -0.31
N ILE A 361 -22.88 -6.15 0.66
CA ILE A 361 -22.33 -7.49 0.43
C ILE A 361 -23.33 -8.62 0.68
N ALA A 362 -24.56 -8.32 1.08
CA ALA A 362 -25.54 -9.31 1.50
C ALA A 362 -25.84 -10.36 0.41
N SER A 363 -25.87 -9.96 -0.86
CA SER A 363 -26.12 -10.86 -2.00
C SER A 363 -24.97 -11.79 -2.32
N SER A 364 -23.72 -11.39 -2.04
CA SER A 364 -22.51 -12.11 -2.40
C SER A 364 -21.89 -12.90 -1.25
N ILE A 365 -22.19 -12.51 0.01
CA ILE A 365 -21.43 -12.98 1.16
C ILE A 365 -21.51 -14.51 1.39
N ASP A 366 -22.65 -15.15 1.09
CA ASP A 366 -22.78 -16.60 1.22
C ASP A 366 -21.82 -17.35 0.29
N GLN A 367 -21.63 -16.86 -0.96
CA GLN A 367 -20.69 -17.42 -1.93
C GLN A 367 -19.24 -17.15 -1.52
N VAL A 368 -18.94 -15.93 -1.04
CA VAL A 368 -17.62 -15.56 -0.52
C VAL A 368 -17.24 -16.46 0.67
N LEU A 369 -18.14 -16.67 1.61
CA LEU A 369 -17.92 -17.53 2.77
C LEU A 369 -17.72 -19.01 2.38
N ASP A 370 -18.42 -19.51 1.35
CA ASP A 370 -18.20 -20.87 0.84
C ASP A 370 -16.77 -21.06 0.36
N ILE A 371 -16.17 -20.04 -0.27
CA ILE A 371 -14.78 -20.10 -0.75
C ILE A 371 -13.80 -19.94 0.40
N VAL A 372 -13.97 -18.92 1.24
CA VAL A 372 -13.08 -18.65 2.38
C VAL A 372 -13.04 -19.87 3.33
N PHE A 373 -14.16 -20.56 3.51
CA PHE A 373 -14.26 -21.74 4.40
C PHE A 373 -13.75 -23.04 3.80
N ARG A 374 -13.37 -23.09 2.51
CA ARG A 374 -12.79 -24.31 1.89
C ARG A 374 -11.41 -24.62 2.43
N LYS A 375 -10.55 -23.58 2.55
CA LYS A 375 -9.15 -23.78 2.92
C LYS A 375 -8.57 -22.57 3.66
N ARG A 376 -7.72 -22.84 4.64
CA ARG A 376 -6.97 -21.82 5.37
C ARG A 376 -5.92 -21.17 4.47
N GLY A 377 -5.73 -19.84 4.63
CA GLY A 377 -4.69 -19.08 3.96
C GLY A 377 -5.22 -17.86 3.20
N LEU A 378 -6.44 -17.94 2.66
CA LEU A 378 -7.13 -16.79 2.08
C LEU A 378 -7.78 -15.96 3.18
N ILE A 379 -7.40 -14.69 3.27
CA ILE A 379 -7.89 -13.74 4.27
C ILE A 379 -8.87 -12.78 3.58
N TYR A 380 -10.06 -12.63 4.15
CA TYR A 380 -11.04 -11.62 3.80
C TYR A 380 -11.11 -10.61 4.95
N GLN A 381 -10.74 -9.37 4.67
CA GLN A 381 -10.63 -8.32 5.68
C GLN A 381 -11.53 -7.14 5.33
N ILE A 382 -12.19 -6.54 6.35
CA ILE A 382 -12.98 -5.31 6.23
C ILE A 382 -12.46 -4.32 7.26
N ASN A 383 -12.06 -3.14 6.80
CA ASN A 383 -11.51 -2.06 7.60
C ASN A 383 -12.49 -0.88 7.68
N THR A 384 -12.60 -0.23 8.83
CA THR A 384 -13.34 1.02 8.95
C THR A 384 -12.60 2.17 8.28
N LEU A 385 -13.34 2.97 7.51
CA LEU A 385 -12.97 4.28 6.98
C LEU A 385 -13.94 5.34 7.53
N GLY A 386 -14.35 6.31 6.71
CA GLY A 386 -15.29 7.36 7.10
C GLY A 386 -14.65 8.43 7.99
N GLY A 387 -15.46 9.09 8.82
CA GLY A 387 -15.01 10.23 9.61
C GLY A 387 -14.47 11.35 8.72
N ASN A 388 -13.35 11.94 9.09
CA ASN A 388 -12.76 13.07 8.34
C ASN A 388 -12.20 12.71 6.95
N ILE A 389 -12.12 11.41 6.59
CA ILE A 389 -11.85 11.01 5.19
C ILE A 389 -12.95 11.53 4.26
N ASN A 390 -14.20 11.59 4.75
CA ASN A 390 -15.37 12.08 4.01
C ASN A 390 -15.59 13.60 4.17
N ASN A 391 -14.56 14.36 4.48
CA ASN A 391 -14.65 15.82 4.56
C ASN A 391 -14.76 16.42 3.15
N PRO A 392 -15.80 17.25 2.85
CA PRO A 392 -15.98 17.87 1.54
C PRO A 392 -14.79 18.73 1.08
N GLU A 393 -14.05 19.33 2.01
CA GLU A 393 -12.82 20.08 1.69
C GLU A 393 -11.79 19.18 1.03
N PHE A 394 -11.55 17.98 1.57
CA PHE A 394 -10.60 17.03 1.01
C PHE A 394 -11.08 16.40 -0.30
N GLU A 395 -12.40 16.21 -0.44
CA GLU A 395 -12.99 15.69 -1.67
C GLU A 395 -12.73 16.65 -2.86
N ASN A 396 -12.91 17.95 -2.65
CA ASN A 396 -12.66 18.96 -3.69
C ASN A 396 -11.18 19.11 -4.06
N GLU A 397 -10.27 18.80 -3.14
CA GLU A 397 -8.83 18.98 -3.29
C GLU A 397 -8.06 17.74 -3.76
N SER A 398 -8.75 16.65 -4.05
CA SER A 398 -8.10 15.40 -4.45
C SER A 398 -8.90 14.62 -5.48
N CYS A 399 -8.21 13.88 -6.33
CA CYS A 399 -8.85 12.95 -7.27
C CYS A 399 -9.23 11.61 -6.61
N TYR A 400 -8.97 11.41 -5.32
CA TYR A 400 -9.36 10.18 -4.60
C TYR A 400 -10.90 10.08 -4.50
N PRO A 401 -11.55 9.08 -5.15
CA PRO A 401 -12.96 9.21 -5.44
C PRO A 401 -13.91 8.57 -4.41
N HIS A 402 -13.44 7.70 -3.54
CA HIS A 402 -14.30 6.82 -2.73
C HIS A 402 -14.44 7.25 -1.26
N ARG A 403 -14.45 8.57 -1.01
CA ARG A 403 -14.41 9.15 0.33
C ARG A 403 -15.66 8.89 1.15
N SER A 404 -16.82 8.83 0.51
CA SER A 404 -18.11 8.61 1.17
C SER A 404 -18.28 7.19 1.73
N SER A 405 -17.50 6.22 1.25
CA SER A 405 -17.64 4.83 1.68
C SER A 405 -16.98 4.58 3.03
N PRO A 406 -17.73 4.16 4.07
CA PRO A 406 -17.22 4.01 5.43
C PRO A 406 -16.39 2.73 5.66
N TYR A 407 -16.30 1.84 4.67
CA TYR A 407 -15.51 0.61 4.79
C TYR A 407 -14.73 0.31 3.53
N LEU A 408 -13.52 -0.22 3.73
CA LEU A 408 -12.68 -0.79 2.66
C LEU A 408 -12.37 -2.25 2.98
N SER A 409 -12.59 -3.11 1.99
CA SER A 409 -12.27 -4.54 2.10
C SER A 409 -11.04 -4.90 1.29
N GLU A 410 -10.35 -5.94 1.74
CA GLU A 410 -9.13 -6.48 1.15
C GLU A 410 -9.16 -8.00 1.15
N LEU A 411 -8.71 -8.61 0.06
CA LEU A 411 -8.34 -10.01 -0.01
C LEU A 411 -6.83 -10.13 0.11
N GLN A 412 -6.36 -11.09 0.90
CA GLN A 412 -4.93 -11.32 1.12
C GLN A 412 -4.62 -12.81 1.07
N TYR A 413 -3.52 -13.17 0.41
CA TYR A 413 -2.98 -14.51 0.41
C TYR A 413 -1.44 -14.45 0.43
N TYR A 414 -0.85 -15.19 1.38
CA TYR A 414 0.61 -15.26 1.57
C TYR A 414 1.07 -16.71 1.48
N TRP A 415 2.22 -16.94 0.84
CA TRP A 415 2.81 -18.29 0.75
C TRP A 415 4.33 -18.24 0.85
N ASP A 416 4.93 -19.39 1.03
CA ASP A 416 6.38 -19.58 0.93
C ASP A 416 6.74 -20.22 -0.42
N GLU A 417 7.99 -20.08 -0.85
CA GLU A 417 8.49 -20.55 -2.14
C GLU A 417 8.20 -22.04 -2.43
N LYS A 418 8.07 -22.84 -1.36
CA LYS A 418 7.86 -24.30 -1.47
C LYS A 418 6.39 -24.71 -1.65
N LYS A 419 5.47 -23.76 -1.53
CA LYS A 419 4.04 -24.02 -1.66
C LYS A 419 3.55 -23.66 -3.05
N ASP A 420 2.79 -24.58 -3.66
CA ASP A 420 2.00 -24.28 -4.84
C ASP A 420 0.82 -23.35 -4.47
N PRO A 421 0.80 -22.10 -4.97
CA PRO A 421 -0.25 -21.13 -4.67
C PRO A 421 -1.50 -21.30 -5.56
N THR A 422 -1.46 -22.12 -6.60
CA THR A 422 -2.44 -22.14 -7.69
C THR A 422 -3.88 -22.27 -7.22
N ALA A 423 -4.17 -23.21 -6.30
CA ALA A 423 -5.54 -23.43 -5.84
C ALA A 423 -6.11 -22.24 -5.04
N LEU A 424 -5.28 -21.53 -4.26
CA LEU A 424 -5.71 -20.37 -3.50
C LEU A 424 -5.75 -19.10 -4.35
N LEU A 425 -4.88 -18.96 -5.35
CA LEU A 425 -4.96 -17.90 -6.35
C LEU A 425 -6.26 -18.02 -7.17
N LYS A 426 -6.64 -19.24 -7.60
CA LYS A 426 -7.94 -19.46 -8.23
C LYS A 426 -9.11 -19.07 -7.33
N SER A 427 -9.05 -19.42 -6.05
CA SER A 427 -10.08 -19.02 -5.06
C SER A 427 -10.11 -17.50 -4.83
N PHE A 428 -8.96 -16.86 -4.88
CA PHE A 428 -8.84 -15.40 -4.80
C PHE A 428 -9.57 -14.73 -5.99
N ASP A 429 -9.29 -15.18 -7.20
CA ASP A 429 -9.92 -14.66 -8.43
C ASP A 429 -11.44 -14.96 -8.45
N GLU A 430 -11.85 -16.15 -7.95
CA GLU A 430 -13.26 -16.51 -7.82
C GLU A 430 -14.03 -15.53 -6.93
N ILE A 431 -13.45 -15.13 -5.77
CA ILE A 431 -14.06 -14.12 -4.90
C ILE A 431 -14.12 -12.75 -5.57
N GLN A 432 -13.04 -12.33 -6.23
CA GLN A 432 -13.02 -11.05 -6.96
C GLN A 432 -14.14 -10.98 -8.02
N ASN A 433 -14.33 -12.05 -8.77
CA ASN A 433 -15.37 -12.14 -9.77
C ASN A 433 -16.78 -12.10 -9.14
N ILE A 434 -17.01 -12.85 -8.04
CA ILE A 434 -18.30 -12.80 -7.31
C ILE A 434 -18.61 -11.37 -6.85
N LEU A 435 -17.64 -10.68 -6.25
CA LEU A 435 -17.83 -9.30 -5.80
C LEU A 435 -18.15 -8.37 -6.98
N TYR A 436 -17.41 -8.49 -8.08
CA TYR A 436 -17.63 -7.68 -9.28
C TYR A 436 -19.02 -7.90 -9.89
N GLU A 437 -19.47 -9.16 -10.05
CA GLU A 437 -20.79 -9.50 -10.60
C GLU A 437 -21.95 -9.04 -9.68
N ASN A 438 -21.69 -8.88 -8.38
CA ASN A 438 -22.65 -8.32 -7.42
C ASN A 438 -22.53 -6.80 -7.26
N GLY A 439 -21.87 -6.10 -8.20
CA GLY A 439 -21.85 -4.64 -8.29
C GLY A 439 -20.80 -3.96 -7.41
N ILE A 440 -19.91 -4.71 -6.75
CA ILE A 440 -18.82 -4.15 -5.93
C ILE A 440 -17.65 -3.82 -6.85
N ARG A 441 -17.66 -2.62 -7.43
CA ARG A 441 -16.74 -2.20 -8.49
C ARG A 441 -15.74 -1.14 -8.05
N LYS A 442 -16.03 -0.35 -7.01
CA LYS A 442 -15.11 0.64 -6.45
C LYS A 442 -13.92 -0.07 -5.79
N GLN A 443 -12.69 0.27 -6.18
CA GLN A 443 -11.48 -0.38 -5.70
C GLN A 443 -10.45 0.65 -5.24
N TYR A 444 -9.57 0.25 -4.32
CA TYR A 444 -8.52 1.11 -3.80
C TYR A 444 -7.24 1.03 -4.65
N ARG A 445 -6.75 2.18 -5.15
CA ARG A 445 -5.60 2.25 -6.04
C ARG A 445 -4.30 1.69 -5.44
N ASN A 446 -4.09 1.81 -4.13
CA ASN A 446 -2.92 1.24 -3.46
C ASN A 446 -3.04 -0.27 -3.19
N TYR A 447 -4.20 -0.88 -3.44
CA TYR A 447 -4.43 -2.33 -3.41
C TYR A 447 -4.79 -2.84 -4.81
N PRO A 448 -3.88 -2.65 -5.79
CA PRO A 448 -4.17 -2.97 -7.18
C PRO A 448 -4.31 -4.46 -7.43
N SER A 449 -5.03 -4.80 -8.50
CA SER A 449 -5.00 -6.11 -9.13
C SER A 449 -5.07 -5.98 -10.64
N LEU A 450 -4.17 -6.63 -11.35
CA LEU A 450 -4.21 -6.71 -12.82
C LEU A 450 -5.46 -7.42 -13.35
N GLY A 451 -6.19 -8.14 -12.49
CA GLY A 451 -7.46 -8.78 -12.82
C GLY A 451 -8.68 -7.84 -12.87
N PHE A 452 -8.58 -6.58 -12.45
CA PHE A 452 -9.69 -5.63 -12.52
C PHE A 452 -9.94 -5.19 -13.96
N LYS A 453 -11.14 -5.48 -14.49
CA LYS A 453 -11.51 -5.23 -15.89
C LYS A 453 -11.68 -3.74 -16.19
N ASP A 454 -12.41 -3.02 -15.34
CA ASP A 454 -12.74 -1.59 -15.49
C ASP A 454 -11.91 -0.78 -14.48
N TRP A 455 -10.58 -1.02 -14.45
CA TRP A 455 -9.71 -0.47 -13.41
C TRP A 455 -9.69 1.07 -13.38
N GLU A 456 -9.86 1.72 -14.53
CA GLU A 456 -9.94 3.17 -14.67
C GLU A 456 -11.05 3.73 -13.77
N ARG A 457 -12.24 3.19 -13.95
CA ARG A 457 -13.42 3.60 -13.18
C ARG A 457 -13.40 3.07 -11.75
N ALA A 458 -12.84 1.87 -11.56
CA ALA A 458 -12.74 1.26 -10.25
C ALA A 458 -11.83 2.07 -9.30
N TYR A 459 -10.69 2.57 -9.78
CA TYR A 459 -9.73 3.34 -8.98
C TYR A 459 -10.03 4.85 -8.93
N PHE A 460 -10.52 5.43 -10.03
CA PHE A 460 -10.58 6.89 -10.19
C PHE A 460 -12.00 7.44 -10.34
N GLY A 461 -13.01 6.57 -10.50
CA GLY A 461 -14.39 7.00 -10.67
C GLY A 461 -14.54 8.01 -11.81
N ASP A 462 -15.27 9.08 -11.55
CA ASP A 462 -15.51 10.15 -12.53
C ASP A 462 -14.29 11.10 -12.69
N SER A 463 -13.26 10.95 -11.86
CA SER A 463 -12.01 11.73 -11.98
C SER A 463 -11.14 11.31 -13.16
N TYR A 464 -11.38 10.14 -13.80
CA TYR A 464 -10.47 9.57 -14.79
C TYR A 464 -10.25 10.47 -16.01
N GLU A 465 -11.30 11.05 -16.57
CA GLU A 465 -11.18 11.94 -17.74
C GLU A 465 -10.32 13.17 -17.44
N ARG A 466 -10.52 13.80 -16.28
CA ARG A 466 -9.69 14.93 -15.84
C ARG A 466 -8.23 14.52 -15.62
N LEU A 467 -7.99 13.31 -15.12
CA LEU A 467 -6.63 12.77 -15.00
C LEU A 467 -5.97 12.55 -16.37
N GLN A 468 -6.73 12.20 -17.41
CA GLN A 468 -6.20 12.11 -18.77
C GLN A 468 -5.76 13.46 -19.34
N GLU A 469 -6.48 14.56 -19.04
CA GLU A 469 -6.07 15.92 -19.44
C GLU A 469 -4.74 16.32 -18.73
N ILE A 470 -4.61 15.99 -17.45
CA ILE A 470 -3.38 16.24 -16.69
C ILE A 470 -2.23 15.36 -17.22
N LYS A 471 -2.52 14.10 -17.55
CA LYS A 471 -1.54 13.20 -18.20
C LYS A 471 -1.00 13.84 -19.48
N LYS A 472 -1.88 14.36 -20.33
CA LYS A 472 -1.49 15.06 -21.57
C LYS A 472 -0.61 16.27 -21.33
N ALA A 473 -0.85 17.02 -20.24
CA ALA A 473 -0.07 18.21 -19.91
C ALA A 473 1.34 17.88 -19.41
N TYR A 474 1.50 16.84 -18.58
CA TYR A 474 2.76 16.54 -17.88
C TYR A 474 3.51 15.32 -18.42
N ASP A 475 2.86 14.45 -19.21
CA ASP A 475 3.47 13.30 -19.88
C ASP A 475 2.89 13.10 -21.30
N PRO A 476 3.06 14.09 -22.20
CA PRO A 476 2.44 14.05 -23.54
C PRO A 476 2.99 12.94 -24.44
N GLU A 477 4.18 12.42 -24.18
CA GLU A 477 4.81 11.33 -24.93
C GLU A 477 4.55 9.95 -24.29
N ASN A 478 3.72 9.91 -23.23
CA ASN A 478 3.40 8.69 -22.49
C ASN A 478 4.65 7.92 -22.02
N LEU A 479 5.60 8.63 -21.43
CA LEU A 479 6.85 8.06 -20.92
C LEU A 479 6.57 7.09 -19.76
N PHE A 480 5.67 7.48 -18.85
CA PHE A 480 5.19 6.68 -17.73
C PHE A 480 4.02 5.79 -18.19
N ASP A 481 4.33 4.75 -18.97
CA ASP A 481 3.36 3.85 -19.57
C ASP A 481 3.53 2.43 -19.04
N GLN A 482 2.79 2.12 -18.00
CA GLN A 482 2.68 0.77 -17.43
C GLN A 482 1.23 0.27 -17.47
N GLN A 483 1.06 -0.99 -17.07
CA GLN A 483 -0.28 -1.54 -16.84
C GLN A 483 -1.00 -0.70 -15.77
N GLN A 484 -2.27 -0.37 -16.05
CA GLN A 484 -3.14 0.40 -15.14
C GLN A 484 -2.58 1.81 -14.77
N THR A 485 -1.78 2.44 -15.62
CA THR A 485 -1.51 3.88 -15.57
C THR A 485 -2.56 4.67 -16.34
N VAL A 486 -2.79 5.91 -15.96
CA VAL A 486 -3.68 6.83 -16.69
C VAL A 486 -3.20 6.93 -18.14
N LYS A 487 -4.10 6.66 -19.09
CA LYS A 487 -3.78 6.66 -20.52
C LYS A 487 -4.03 8.03 -21.14
N LEU A 488 -3.25 8.38 -22.18
CA LEU A 488 -3.57 9.54 -23.01
C LEU A 488 -4.96 9.34 -23.65
N LYS A 489 -5.71 10.43 -23.77
CA LYS A 489 -6.98 10.43 -24.51
C LYS A 489 -6.67 10.32 -26.00
N GLU A 490 -7.30 9.38 -26.67
CA GLU A 490 -7.21 9.20 -28.13
C GLU A 490 -7.76 10.40 -28.90
#